data_2980b6ab3ee291d9118fd2bd0baf514c
#
_entry.id   2980b6ab3ee291d9118fd2bd0baf514c
#
_cell.length_a   1.000
_cell.length_b   1.000
_cell.length_c   1.000
_cell.angle_alpha   90.00
_cell.angle_beta   90.00
_cell.angle_gamma   90.00
#
_symmetry.space_group_name_H-M   'P 1'
#
loop_
_entity.id
_entity.type
_entity.pdbx_description
1 polymer ?
#
loop_
_entity_poly.entity_id
_entity_poly.type
_entity_poly.pdbx_seq_one_letter_code
_entity_poly.pdbx_strand_id
1 'polypeptide(L)'
;GWDPNEEGSKFDWDYYMNNHMNRVAERLAGPELLGIRVIKGLAGGAPGEAPAYQAAALIHYESMDGLVGKLTEHGPEIMGDIPNYTSVQPLVQFSEDMS
;
A
#
# COMPACT_ATOMS: atom_id res chain seq x y z
N GLY A 1 -0.88 3.47 -4.23
CA GLY A 1 -2.22 4.00 -4.02
C GLY A 1 -3.21 3.51 -5.07
N TRP A 2 -4.47 3.72 -4.81
CA TRP A 2 -5.58 3.33 -5.68
C TRP A 2 -6.40 4.55 -6.03
N ASP A 3 -6.70 4.70 -7.33
CA ASP A 3 -7.47 5.83 -7.83
C ASP A 3 -8.97 5.60 -7.57
N PRO A 4 -9.63 6.42 -6.74
CA PRO A 4 -11.05 6.24 -6.44
C PRO A 4 -11.96 6.64 -7.60
N ASN A 5 -11.42 7.32 -8.61
CA ASN A 5 -12.18 7.78 -9.77
C ASN A 5 -12.19 6.78 -10.91
N GLU A 6 -11.43 5.69 -10.80
CA GLU A 6 -11.42 4.64 -11.82
C GLU A 6 -12.76 3.92 -11.85
N GLU A 7 -13.30 3.72 -13.05
CA GLU A 7 -14.59 3.07 -13.24
C GLU A 7 -14.54 1.63 -12.70
N GLY A 8 -15.56 1.26 -11.92
CA GLY A 8 -15.63 -0.05 -11.27
C GLY A 8 -14.74 -0.21 -10.05
N SER A 9 -14.14 0.89 -9.62
CA SER A 9 -13.29 0.90 -8.43
C SER A 9 -14.06 0.47 -7.18
N LYS A 10 -13.47 -0.44 -6.39
CA LYS A 10 -13.98 -0.80 -5.08
C LYS A 10 -12.81 -1.09 -4.15
N PHE A 11 -13.03 -0.94 -2.86
CA PHE A 11 -11.99 -1.17 -1.88
C PHE A 11 -12.61 -1.70 -0.58
N ASP A 12 -12.29 -2.94 -0.23
CA ASP A 12 -12.75 -3.56 1.02
C ASP A 12 -11.76 -3.23 2.15
N TRP A 13 -12.08 -2.18 2.92
CA TRP A 13 -11.23 -1.71 3.99
C TRP A 13 -11.07 -2.73 5.12
N ASP A 14 -12.11 -3.49 5.45
CA ASP A 14 -12.03 -4.48 6.53
C ASP A 14 -11.05 -5.58 6.16
N TYR A 15 -11.14 -6.10 4.95
CA TYR A 15 -10.21 -7.11 4.47
C TYR A 15 -8.79 -6.53 4.39
N TYR A 16 -8.63 -5.33 3.83
CA TYR A 16 -7.34 -4.68 3.67
C TYR A 16 -6.61 -4.52 5.00
N MET A 17 -7.29 -3.98 6.03
CA MET A 17 -6.66 -3.73 7.32
C MET A 17 -6.45 -5.02 8.14
N ASN A 18 -7.42 -5.93 8.12
CA ASN A 18 -7.42 -7.10 9.02
C ASN A 18 -6.74 -8.33 8.44
N ASN A 19 -6.59 -8.41 7.13
CA ASN A 19 -5.99 -9.57 6.46
C ASN A 19 -4.77 -9.19 5.64
N HIS A 20 -4.94 -8.30 4.65
CA HIS A 20 -3.85 -7.95 3.74
C HIS A 20 -2.68 -7.28 4.46
N MET A 21 -2.93 -6.21 5.20
CA MET A 21 -1.86 -5.47 5.89
C MET A 21 -1.23 -6.26 7.02
N ASN A 22 -1.97 -7.13 7.70
CA ASN A 22 -1.39 -8.03 8.70
C ASN A 22 -0.39 -8.99 8.03
N ARG A 23 -0.72 -9.50 6.87
CA ARG A 23 0.18 -10.37 6.10
C ARG A 23 1.41 -9.60 5.63
N VAL A 24 1.21 -8.40 5.09
CA VAL A 24 2.32 -7.54 4.66
C VAL A 24 3.28 -7.28 5.82
N ALA A 25 2.75 -6.88 6.98
CA ALA A 25 3.57 -6.63 8.17
C ALA A 25 4.35 -7.87 8.59
N GLU A 26 3.72 -9.03 8.57
CA GLU A 26 4.35 -10.30 8.94
C GLU A 26 5.47 -10.70 7.96
N ARG A 27 5.21 -10.58 6.65
CA ARG A 27 6.18 -10.97 5.62
C ARG A 27 7.35 -9.98 5.51
N LEU A 28 7.12 -8.71 5.78
CA LEU A 28 8.16 -7.68 5.74
C LEU A 28 8.87 -7.47 7.07
N ALA A 29 8.44 -8.16 8.13
CA ALA A 29 9.06 -8.05 9.44
C ALA A 29 10.55 -8.38 9.37
N GLY A 30 11.34 -7.69 10.21
CA GLY A 30 12.78 -7.88 10.29
C GLY A 30 13.45 -6.65 10.85
N PRO A 31 14.78 -6.71 11.06
CA PRO A 31 15.51 -5.62 11.70
C PRO A 31 15.54 -4.33 10.89
N GLU A 32 15.31 -4.39 9.59
CA GLU A 32 15.32 -3.21 8.72
C GLU A 32 13.95 -2.54 8.56
N LEU A 33 12.87 -3.20 9.01
CA LEU A 33 11.53 -2.60 8.95
C LEU A 33 11.39 -1.55 10.05
N LEU A 34 11.28 -0.28 9.66
CA LEU A 34 11.18 0.85 10.59
C LEU A 34 9.73 1.24 10.88
N GLY A 35 8.81 0.97 9.98
CA GLY A 35 7.41 1.26 10.20
C GLY A 35 6.55 1.01 8.97
N ILE A 36 5.26 0.86 9.23
CA ILE A 36 4.25 0.78 8.17
C ILE A 36 3.13 1.72 8.56
N ARG A 37 2.71 2.59 7.62
CA ARG A 37 1.54 3.45 7.78
C ARG A 37 0.56 3.17 6.68
N VAL A 38 -0.73 3.18 7.04
CA VAL A 38 -1.82 3.11 6.07
C VAL A 38 -2.57 4.42 6.15
N ILE A 39 -2.77 5.05 5.01
CA ILE A 39 -3.52 6.30 4.93
C ILE A 39 -4.73 6.11 4.01
N LYS A 40 -5.82 6.78 4.36
CA LYS A 40 -7.06 6.78 3.59
C LYS A 40 -7.25 8.16 2.98
N GLY A 41 -7.48 8.19 1.67
CA GLY A 41 -7.76 9.45 0.98
C GLY A 41 -9.10 10.02 1.41
N LEU A 42 -9.12 11.31 1.74
CA LEU A 42 -10.34 12.00 2.18
C LEU A 42 -10.84 13.00 1.14
N ALA A 43 -9.93 13.73 0.51
CA ALA A 43 -10.27 14.79 -0.45
C ALA A 43 -9.05 15.15 -1.28
N GLY A 44 -9.28 15.79 -2.42
CA GLY A 44 -8.23 16.42 -3.19
C GLY A 44 -7.86 17.77 -2.65
N GLY A 45 -6.95 18.46 -3.33
CA GLY A 45 -6.45 19.77 -2.90
C GLY A 45 -7.40 20.93 -3.17
N ALA A 46 -8.40 20.76 -4.05
CA ALA A 46 -9.38 21.79 -4.36
C ALA A 46 -10.74 21.46 -3.76
N PRO A 47 -11.58 22.46 -3.48
CA PRO A 47 -12.92 22.22 -2.93
C PRO A 47 -13.75 21.30 -3.83
N GLY A 48 -14.32 20.24 -3.23
CA GLY A 48 -15.14 19.27 -3.95
C GLY A 48 -14.36 18.26 -4.76
N GLU A 49 -13.04 18.32 -4.76
CA GLU A 49 -12.20 17.38 -5.47
C GLU A 49 -12.02 16.08 -4.69
N ALA A 50 -12.12 14.94 -5.38
CA ALA A 50 -11.83 13.64 -4.78
C ALA A 50 -10.32 13.48 -4.55
N PRO A 51 -9.90 12.63 -3.60
CA PRO A 51 -8.47 12.36 -3.40
C PRO A 51 -7.89 11.65 -4.62
N ALA A 52 -6.61 11.89 -4.90
CA ALA A 52 -5.91 11.22 -6.00
C ALA A 52 -5.86 9.71 -5.81
N TYR A 53 -5.71 9.26 -4.55
CA TYR A 53 -5.68 7.84 -4.20
C TYR A 53 -6.63 7.58 -3.04
N GLN A 54 -7.35 6.45 -3.13
CA GLN A 54 -8.28 6.02 -2.08
C GLN A 54 -7.56 5.50 -0.85
N ALA A 55 -6.45 4.80 -1.06
CA ALA A 55 -5.65 4.21 -0.01
C ALA A 55 -4.18 4.20 -0.42
N ALA A 56 -3.30 4.27 0.57
CA ALA A 56 -1.88 4.07 0.35
C ALA A 56 -1.26 3.41 1.57
N ALA A 57 -0.28 2.54 1.33
CA ALA A 57 0.56 1.99 2.38
C ALA A 57 1.95 2.57 2.22
N LEU A 58 2.48 3.15 3.30
CA LEU A 58 3.81 3.71 3.37
C LEU A 58 4.67 2.74 4.19
N ILE A 59 5.60 2.08 3.52
CA ILE A 59 6.47 1.09 4.15
C ILE A 59 7.85 1.71 4.28
N HIS A 60 8.29 1.89 5.52
CA HIS A 60 9.57 2.52 5.81
C HIS A 60 10.60 1.46 6.18
N TYR A 61 11.61 1.34 5.34
CA TYR A 61 12.72 0.40 5.50
C TYR A 61 14.04 1.15 5.67
N GLU A 62 14.98 0.52 6.38
CA GLU A 62 16.29 1.10 6.60
C GLU A 62 17.11 1.22 5.31
N SER A 63 17.01 0.23 4.42
CA SER A 63 17.74 0.25 3.15
C SER A 63 16.85 -0.15 1.98
N MET A 64 17.15 0.41 0.81
CA MET A 64 16.50 0.02 -0.43
C MET A 64 16.74 -1.45 -0.77
N ASP A 65 17.97 -1.91 -0.60
CA ASP A 65 18.32 -3.31 -0.89
C ASP A 65 17.54 -4.29 -0.03
N GLY A 66 17.37 -3.97 1.26
CA GLY A 66 16.59 -4.81 2.17
C GLY A 66 15.12 -4.86 1.78
N LEU A 67 14.55 -3.72 1.41
CA LEU A 67 13.15 -3.65 0.94
C LEU A 67 12.96 -4.43 -0.35
N VAL A 68 13.81 -4.22 -1.34
CA VAL A 68 13.75 -4.92 -2.64
C VAL A 68 13.88 -6.43 -2.44
N GLY A 69 14.78 -6.87 -1.56
CA GLY A 69 14.94 -8.28 -1.24
C GLY A 69 13.67 -8.92 -0.69
N LYS A 70 13.02 -8.23 0.27
CA LYS A 70 11.75 -8.71 0.85
C LYS A 70 10.62 -8.73 -0.19
N LEU A 71 10.53 -7.70 -1.01
CA LEU A 71 9.51 -7.63 -2.06
C LEU A 71 9.73 -8.66 -3.15
N THR A 72 10.96 -9.01 -3.46
CA THR A 72 11.28 -10.09 -4.40
C THR A 72 10.81 -11.44 -3.86
N GLU A 73 11.06 -11.69 -2.58
CA GLU A 73 10.69 -12.95 -1.93
C GLU A 73 9.18 -13.07 -1.72
N HIS A 74 8.54 -12.03 -1.21
CA HIS A 74 7.13 -12.08 -0.79
C HIS A 74 6.17 -11.33 -1.73
N GLY A 75 6.69 -10.63 -2.73
CA GLY A 75 5.88 -9.84 -3.66
C GLY A 75 4.77 -10.63 -4.34
N PRO A 76 5.03 -11.81 -4.89
CA PRO A 76 3.98 -12.59 -5.55
C PRO A 76 2.80 -12.92 -4.63
N GLU A 77 3.06 -13.25 -3.36
CA GLU A 77 2.01 -13.50 -2.36
C GLU A 77 1.23 -12.24 -2.05
N ILE A 78 1.94 -11.12 -1.83
CA ILE A 78 1.32 -9.84 -1.50
C ILE A 78 0.48 -9.33 -2.67
N MET A 79 1.04 -9.33 -3.87
CA MET A 79 0.33 -8.86 -5.06
C MET A 79 -0.82 -9.77 -5.44
N GLY A 80 -0.69 -11.07 -5.20
CA GLY A 80 -1.75 -12.05 -5.46
C GLY A 80 -2.97 -11.88 -4.56
N ASP A 81 -2.82 -11.23 -3.40
CA ASP A 81 -3.91 -10.97 -2.48
C ASP A 81 -4.75 -9.74 -2.85
N ILE A 82 -4.24 -8.87 -3.71
CA ILE A 82 -4.91 -7.62 -4.07
C ILE A 82 -6.34 -7.82 -4.59
N PRO A 83 -6.62 -8.77 -5.50
CA PRO A 83 -7.98 -8.96 -5.98
C PRO A 83 -9.02 -9.28 -4.90
N ASN A 84 -8.57 -9.71 -3.72
CA ASN A 84 -9.45 -10.05 -2.62
C ASN A 84 -10.05 -8.81 -1.94
N TYR A 85 -9.48 -7.63 -2.14
CA TYR A 85 -9.99 -6.41 -1.52
C TYR A 85 -10.24 -5.27 -2.52
N THR A 86 -9.73 -5.35 -3.73
CA THR A 86 -9.96 -4.31 -4.73
C THR A 86 -9.89 -4.86 -6.15
N SER A 87 -10.59 -4.20 -7.07
CA SER A 87 -10.52 -4.49 -8.50
C SER A 87 -9.48 -3.63 -9.23
N VAL A 88 -8.86 -2.69 -8.53
CA VAL A 88 -7.94 -1.70 -9.11
C VAL A 88 -6.50 -2.12 -8.88
N GLN A 89 -5.64 -1.94 -9.88
CA GLN A 89 -4.21 -2.21 -9.74
C GLN A 89 -3.53 -1.12 -8.92
N PRO A 90 -2.62 -1.48 -8.02
CA PRO A 90 -1.88 -0.49 -7.25
C PRO A 90 -0.81 0.19 -8.09
N LEU A 91 -0.52 1.42 -7.73
CA LEU A 91 0.68 2.12 -8.20
C LEU A 91 1.76 1.96 -7.13
N VAL A 92 2.93 1.48 -7.53
CA VAL A 92 4.05 1.27 -6.62
C VAL A 92 5.16 2.27 -6.93
N GLN A 93 5.70 2.88 -5.90
CA GLN A 93 6.78 3.84 -6.02
C GLN A 93 7.76 3.63 -4.86
N PHE A 94 9.05 3.69 -5.17
CA PHE A 94 10.10 3.72 -4.17
C PHE A 94 10.55 5.15 -3.99
N SER A 95 10.74 5.57 -2.74
CA SER A 95 11.09 6.95 -2.42
C SER A 95 12.12 6.98 -1.31
N GLU A 96 12.90 8.05 -1.26
CA GLU A 96 13.85 8.29 -0.18
C GLU A 96 13.29 9.35 0.75
N ASP A 97 13.37 9.11 2.05
CA ASP A 97 12.99 10.11 3.05
C ASP A 97 14.12 11.13 3.18
N MET A 98 13.84 12.36 2.79
CA MET A 98 14.80 13.46 2.79
C MET A 98 14.66 14.40 3.98
N SER A 99 13.72 14.09 4.90
CA SER A 99 13.48 14.94 6.08
C SER A 99 14.46 14.67 7.22
#